data_f58abec2f5ad0dd3d33467016372db5e
#
_entry.id   f58abec2f5ad0dd3d33467016372db5e
#
_cell.length_a   1.000
_cell.length_b   1.000
_cell.length_c   1.000
_cell.angle_alpha   90.00
_cell.angle_beta   90.00
_cell.angle_gamma   90.00
#
_symmetry.space_group_name_H-M   'P 1'
#
loop_
_entity.id
_entity.type
_entity.pdbx_description
1 polymer ?
#
loop_
_entity_poly.entity_id
_entity_poly.type
_entity_poly.pdbx_seq_one_letter_code
_entity_poly.pdbx_strand_id
1 'polypeptide(L)'
;MSSLSCARRAAFWNMGENCTANSRIIVPRKRKDAFTEALLAELENWRIGDPLDPENNLGSIVSEGQFRTIMGYIEKGKAEGGHVLTGGAPLAIGSGLFIPPTIFDGVTPDMTIVREEIFGPVTAILPADSDEEAVGLANATAYGLQATLFTEDVTKAHKYARALKAGTVSVNCFSEGDNTTPFGGYKLSGFGGKDKGRESHDQYTETKTIFLNLDR
;
A
#
# COMPACT_ATOMS: atom_id res chain seq x y z
N MET A 1 -9.60 -15.39 -4.82
CA MET A 1 -9.55 -13.95 -5.21
C MET A 1 -8.49 -13.82 -6.28
N SER A 2 -8.79 -13.20 -7.42
CA SER A 2 -7.78 -13.00 -8.49
C SER A 2 -6.69 -12.02 -8.04
N SER A 3 -5.51 -12.04 -8.69
CA SER A 3 -4.45 -11.06 -8.41
C SER A 3 -4.90 -9.61 -8.64
N LEU A 4 -5.78 -9.37 -9.63
CA LEU A 4 -6.37 -8.06 -9.91
C LEU A 4 -7.30 -7.58 -8.80
N SER A 5 -8.20 -8.45 -8.32
CA SER A 5 -9.09 -8.13 -7.21
C SER A 5 -8.32 -7.85 -5.92
N CYS A 6 -7.20 -8.57 -5.68
CA CYS A 6 -6.30 -8.27 -4.58
C CYS A 6 -5.58 -6.93 -4.77
N ALA A 7 -5.05 -6.63 -5.96
CA ALA A 7 -4.34 -5.38 -6.25
C ALA A 7 -5.26 -4.17 -6.06
N ARG A 8 -6.48 -4.24 -6.61
CA ARG A 8 -7.51 -3.21 -6.42
C ARG A 8 -7.80 -2.98 -4.94
N ARG A 9 -8.06 -4.04 -4.18
CA ARG A 9 -8.36 -3.94 -2.76
C ARG A 9 -7.15 -3.42 -1.97
N ALA A 10 -5.96 -3.88 -2.28
CA ALA A 10 -4.74 -3.44 -1.63
C ALA A 10 -4.46 -1.94 -1.84
N ALA A 11 -4.81 -1.39 -3.00
CA ALA A 11 -4.59 0.01 -3.30
C ALA A 11 -5.68 0.95 -2.75
N PHE A 12 -6.94 0.52 -2.74
CA PHE A 12 -8.07 1.45 -2.57
C PHE A 12 -9.00 1.12 -1.41
N TRP A 13 -8.85 -0.04 -0.74
CA TRP A 13 -9.65 -0.33 0.44
C TRP A 13 -9.54 0.79 1.48
N ASN A 14 -10.67 1.12 2.14
CA ASN A 14 -10.74 2.24 3.08
C ASN A 14 -10.27 3.57 2.47
N MET A 15 -10.63 3.86 1.22
CA MET A 15 -10.22 5.05 0.47
C MET A 15 -8.68 5.21 0.34
N GLY A 16 -7.92 4.11 0.47
CA GLY A 16 -6.46 4.17 0.55
C GLY A 16 -5.89 4.85 1.81
N GLU A 17 -6.75 5.23 2.74
CA GLU A 17 -6.40 5.75 4.07
C GLU A 17 -6.07 4.58 5.02
N ASN A 18 -5.10 3.80 4.61
CA ASN A 18 -4.61 2.61 5.30
C ASN A 18 -3.09 2.50 5.16
N CYS A 19 -2.39 2.33 6.28
CA CYS A 19 -0.94 2.25 6.32
C CYS A 19 -0.35 1.07 5.52
N THR A 20 -1.14 0.04 5.27
CA THR A 20 -0.74 -1.11 4.44
C THR A 20 -1.18 -1.00 2.99
N ALA A 21 -1.80 0.12 2.57
CA ALA A 21 -2.23 0.32 1.20
C ALA A 21 -1.05 0.26 0.21
N ASN A 22 -1.23 -0.47 -0.88
CA ASN A 22 -0.22 -0.58 -1.93
C ASN A 22 -0.32 0.60 -2.89
N SER A 23 0.37 1.69 -2.58
CA SER A 23 0.39 2.93 -3.37
C SER A 23 1.23 2.82 -4.66
N ARG A 24 2.00 1.74 -4.83
CA ARG A 24 2.81 1.47 -6.00
C ARG A 24 2.56 0.05 -6.49
N ILE A 25 2.22 -0.09 -7.75
CA ILE A 25 2.00 -1.38 -8.41
C ILE A 25 3.13 -1.58 -9.43
N ILE A 26 3.98 -2.57 -9.19
CA ILE A 26 5.12 -2.87 -10.05
C ILE A 26 4.77 -4.09 -10.89
N VAL A 27 4.82 -3.94 -12.20
CA VAL A 27 4.42 -4.99 -13.15
C VAL A 27 5.51 -5.27 -14.18
N PRO A 28 5.67 -6.52 -14.65
CA PRO A 28 6.53 -6.81 -15.78
C PRO A 28 6.14 -5.94 -16.99
N ARG A 29 7.09 -5.23 -17.61
CA ARG A 29 6.84 -4.29 -18.73
C ARG A 29 5.96 -4.90 -19.82
N LYS A 30 6.24 -6.13 -20.21
CA LYS A 30 5.48 -6.86 -21.23
C LYS A 30 4.02 -7.15 -20.87
N ARG A 31 3.63 -7.04 -19.61
CA ARG A 31 2.26 -7.28 -19.11
C ARG A 31 1.57 -6.00 -18.66
N LYS A 32 2.26 -4.86 -18.69
CA LYS A 32 1.78 -3.61 -18.11
C LYS A 32 0.44 -3.19 -18.70
N ASP A 33 0.33 -3.14 -20.03
CA ASP A 33 -0.87 -2.63 -20.69
C ASP A 33 -2.09 -3.52 -20.42
N ALA A 34 -1.95 -4.83 -20.57
CA ALA A 34 -3.03 -5.79 -20.28
C ALA A 34 -3.41 -5.79 -18.77
N PHE A 35 -2.45 -5.62 -17.89
CA PHE A 35 -2.72 -5.49 -16.45
C PHE A 35 -3.47 -4.20 -16.15
N THR A 36 -3.05 -3.08 -16.73
CA THR A 36 -3.67 -1.76 -16.55
C THR A 36 -5.11 -1.78 -17.04
N GLU A 37 -5.35 -2.29 -18.24
CA GLU A 37 -6.71 -2.42 -18.79
C GLU A 37 -7.62 -3.24 -17.87
N ALA A 38 -7.15 -4.40 -17.44
CA ALA A 38 -7.90 -5.27 -16.54
C ALA A 38 -8.14 -4.63 -15.16
N LEU A 39 -7.19 -3.86 -14.63
CA LEU A 39 -7.36 -3.14 -13.36
C LEU A 39 -8.39 -2.02 -13.48
N LEU A 40 -8.39 -1.28 -14.59
CA LEU A 40 -9.40 -0.25 -14.87
C LEU A 40 -10.79 -0.85 -14.96
N ALA A 41 -10.96 -1.95 -15.69
CA ALA A 41 -12.24 -2.67 -15.80
C ALA A 41 -12.75 -3.17 -14.44
N GLU A 42 -11.86 -3.61 -13.55
CA GLU A 42 -12.23 -4.00 -12.18
C GLU A 42 -12.76 -2.82 -11.36
N LEU A 43 -12.34 -1.59 -11.64
CA LEU A 43 -12.79 -0.38 -10.92
C LEU A 43 -14.14 0.15 -11.41
N GLU A 44 -14.57 -0.15 -12.64
CA GLU A 44 -15.85 0.30 -13.19
C GLU A 44 -17.04 -0.12 -12.31
N ASN A 45 -16.92 -1.25 -11.62
CA ASN A 45 -17.96 -1.76 -10.74
C ASN A 45 -17.87 -1.21 -9.30
N TRP A 46 -16.93 -0.31 -9.01
CA TRP A 46 -16.80 0.26 -7.69
C TRP A 46 -17.66 1.51 -7.52
N ARG A 47 -18.57 1.45 -6.57
CA ARG A 47 -19.44 2.56 -6.20
C ARG A 47 -18.81 3.42 -5.13
N ILE A 48 -19.00 4.72 -5.25
CA ILE A 48 -18.49 5.72 -4.32
C ILE A 48 -19.68 6.52 -3.81
N GLY A 49 -19.83 6.64 -2.51
CA GLY A 49 -20.96 7.35 -1.93
C GLY A 49 -21.03 7.25 -0.42
N ASP A 50 -22.26 7.35 0.11
CA ASP A 50 -22.54 7.26 1.53
C ASP A 50 -21.92 5.98 2.14
N PRO A 51 -21.03 6.07 3.15
CA PRO A 51 -20.43 4.91 3.79
C PRO A 51 -21.41 4.01 4.55
N LEU A 52 -22.61 4.50 4.83
CA LEU A 52 -23.67 3.69 5.45
C LEU A 52 -24.49 2.88 4.44
N ASP A 53 -24.33 3.14 3.15
CA ASP A 53 -24.92 2.31 2.09
C ASP A 53 -23.99 1.13 1.78
N PRO A 54 -24.42 -0.13 2.06
CA PRO A 54 -23.60 -1.32 1.85
C PRO A 54 -23.25 -1.60 0.38
N GLU A 55 -23.94 -0.96 -0.56
CA GLU A 55 -23.65 -1.06 -1.98
C GLU A 55 -22.43 -0.21 -2.40
N ASN A 56 -21.99 0.72 -1.57
CA ASN A 56 -20.82 1.53 -1.84
C ASN A 56 -19.53 0.85 -1.37
N ASN A 57 -18.51 0.91 -2.19
CA ASN A 57 -17.20 0.32 -1.91
C ASN A 57 -16.24 1.33 -1.27
N LEU A 58 -16.42 2.62 -1.59
CA LEU A 58 -15.60 3.72 -1.08
C LEU A 58 -16.49 4.83 -0.53
N GLY A 59 -16.09 5.33 0.63
CA GLY A 59 -16.72 6.46 1.31
C GLY A 59 -15.99 7.78 1.08
N SER A 60 -16.29 8.74 1.96
CA SER A 60 -15.64 10.05 2.00
C SER A 60 -14.25 9.97 2.65
N ILE A 61 -13.34 10.83 2.23
CA ILE A 61 -12.06 11.09 2.88
C ILE A 61 -12.30 11.63 4.29
N VAL A 62 -11.45 11.24 5.23
CA VAL A 62 -11.62 11.46 6.68
C VAL A 62 -11.72 12.93 7.09
N SER A 63 -11.09 13.84 6.37
CA SER A 63 -11.09 15.27 6.71
C SER A 63 -10.74 16.16 5.52
N GLU A 64 -11.11 17.45 5.61
CA GLU A 64 -10.70 18.45 4.61
C GLU A 64 -9.17 18.61 4.49
N GLY A 65 -8.45 18.47 5.61
CA GLY A 65 -7.00 18.53 5.62
C GLY A 65 -6.41 17.43 4.75
N GLN A 66 -6.83 16.17 4.97
CA GLN A 66 -6.38 15.02 4.19
C GLN A 66 -6.85 15.10 2.73
N PHE A 67 -8.08 15.54 2.50
CA PHE A 67 -8.58 15.78 1.14
C PHE A 67 -7.68 16.74 0.36
N ARG A 68 -7.32 17.89 0.96
CA ARG A 68 -6.40 18.87 0.33
C ARG A 68 -5.00 18.27 0.10
N THR A 69 -4.50 17.47 1.04
CA THR A 69 -3.21 16.78 0.90
C THR A 69 -3.23 15.83 -0.30
N ILE A 70 -4.24 14.96 -0.41
CA ILE A 70 -4.37 14.02 -1.52
C ILE A 70 -4.49 14.75 -2.86
N MET A 71 -5.34 15.78 -2.94
CA MET A 71 -5.48 16.58 -4.16
C MET A 71 -4.17 17.29 -4.53
N GLY A 72 -3.43 17.78 -3.54
CA GLY A 72 -2.10 18.37 -3.76
C GLY A 72 -1.11 17.39 -4.38
N TYR A 73 -1.09 16.13 -3.93
CA TYR A 73 -0.27 15.08 -4.54
C TYR A 73 -0.72 14.73 -5.96
N ILE A 74 -2.03 14.67 -6.21
CA ILE A 74 -2.55 14.42 -7.56
C ILE A 74 -2.09 15.51 -8.52
N GLU A 75 -2.22 16.77 -8.15
CA GLU A 75 -1.77 17.89 -8.98
C GLU A 75 -0.24 17.89 -9.16
N LYS A 76 0.51 17.55 -8.12
CA LYS A 76 1.97 17.43 -8.19
C LYS A 76 2.39 16.30 -9.13
N GLY A 77 1.74 15.14 -9.06
CA GLY A 77 2.01 14.02 -9.96
C GLY A 77 1.76 14.38 -11.43
N LYS A 78 0.68 15.13 -11.72
CA LYS A 78 0.41 15.67 -13.06
C LYS A 78 1.50 16.66 -13.52
N ALA A 79 1.90 17.57 -12.63
CA ALA A 79 2.92 18.58 -12.92
C ALA A 79 4.30 17.96 -13.16
N GLU A 80 4.62 16.85 -12.51
CA GLU A 80 5.84 16.08 -12.69
C GLU A 80 5.81 15.19 -13.97
N GLY A 81 4.70 15.16 -14.71
CA GLY A 81 4.56 14.44 -15.98
C GLY A 81 3.86 13.08 -15.89
N GLY A 82 3.33 12.72 -14.74
CA GLY A 82 2.51 11.50 -14.57
C GLY A 82 1.17 11.61 -15.31
N HIS A 83 0.76 10.53 -15.95
CA HIS A 83 -0.50 10.45 -16.69
C HIS A 83 -1.59 9.84 -15.82
N VAL A 84 -2.68 10.56 -15.60
CA VAL A 84 -3.86 10.03 -14.89
C VAL A 84 -4.68 9.18 -15.84
N LEU A 85 -4.83 7.90 -15.52
CA LEU A 85 -5.63 6.94 -16.30
C LEU A 85 -7.10 6.94 -15.88
N THR A 86 -7.36 7.17 -14.60
CA THR A 86 -8.71 7.28 -14.02
C THR A 86 -8.67 8.14 -12.77
N GLY A 87 -9.78 8.73 -12.38
CA GLY A 87 -9.85 9.61 -11.22
C GLY A 87 -9.21 10.98 -11.48
N GLY A 88 -8.39 11.42 -10.54
CA GLY A 88 -7.58 12.65 -10.66
C GLY A 88 -8.34 13.96 -10.43
N ALA A 89 -9.61 13.91 -10.02
CA ALA A 89 -10.43 15.05 -9.65
C ALA A 89 -11.46 14.63 -8.59
N PRO A 90 -11.92 15.54 -7.72
CA PRO A 90 -12.93 15.23 -6.73
C PRO A 90 -14.30 14.96 -7.36
N LEU A 91 -15.14 14.20 -6.65
CA LEU A 91 -16.52 13.95 -7.02
C LEU A 91 -17.46 14.86 -6.21
N ALA A 92 -18.43 15.47 -6.90
CA ALA A 92 -19.48 16.28 -6.27
C ALA A 92 -20.64 15.36 -5.81
N ILE A 93 -20.48 14.73 -4.65
CA ILE A 93 -21.53 13.89 -4.05
C ILE A 93 -21.97 14.54 -2.72
N GLY A 94 -23.12 15.20 -2.72
CA GLY A 94 -23.60 15.93 -1.53
C GLY A 94 -22.58 16.92 -0.99
N SER A 95 -22.40 16.94 0.32
CA SER A 95 -21.38 17.74 1.03
C SER A 95 -20.12 16.95 1.39
N GLY A 96 -19.98 15.72 0.92
CA GLY A 96 -18.87 14.82 1.28
C GLY A 96 -17.59 15.12 0.48
N LEU A 97 -16.48 14.65 1.03
CA LEU A 97 -15.13 14.84 0.49
C LEU A 97 -14.72 13.58 -0.30
N PHE A 98 -15.23 13.42 -1.50
CA PHE A 98 -15.04 12.19 -2.27
C PHE A 98 -13.93 12.35 -3.33
N ILE A 99 -12.96 11.45 -3.29
CA ILE A 99 -11.92 11.29 -4.32
C ILE A 99 -12.04 9.88 -4.88
N PRO A 100 -12.22 9.71 -6.19
CA PRO A 100 -12.30 8.40 -6.81
C PRO A 100 -10.92 7.72 -6.85
N PRO A 101 -10.86 6.39 -7.03
CA PRO A 101 -9.64 5.70 -7.33
C PRO A 101 -8.88 6.41 -8.44
N THR A 102 -7.65 6.81 -8.13
CA THR A 102 -6.79 7.56 -9.04
C THR A 102 -5.56 6.72 -9.36
N ILE A 103 -5.38 6.44 -10.64
CA ILE A 103 -4.24 5.63 -11.12
C ILE A 103 -3.37 6.50 -12.01
N PHE A 104 -2.08 6.56 -11.67
CA PHE A 104 -1.05 7.17 -12.48
C PHE A 104 -0.26 6.15 -13.29
N ASP A 105 0.02 6.46 -14.54
CA ASP A 105 0.97 5.81 -15.44
C ASP A 105 2.02 6.80 -15.93
N GLY A 106 3.05 6.29 -16.62
CA GLY A 106 4.15 7.13 -17.11
C GLY A 106 4.99 7.75 -16.01
N VAL A 107 4.94 7.20 -14.81
CA VAL A 107 5.68 7.71 -13.66
C VAL A 107 7.11 7.18 -13.65
N THR A 108 8.01 7.98 -13.04
CA THR A 108 9.39 7.59 -12.77
C THR A 108 9.63 7.40 -11.27
N PRO A 109 10.64 6.61 -10.84
CA PRO A 109 10.89 6.32 -9.43
C PRO A 109 11.20 7.54 -8.56
N ASP A 110 11.61 8.66 -9.15
CA ASP A 110 11.96 9.91 -8.49
C ASP A 110 10.78 10.88 -8.30
N MET A 111 9.65 10.63 -8.97
CA MET A 111 8.45 11.44 -8.80
C MET A 111 7.94 11.40 -7.36
N THR A 112 7.42 12.53 -6.89
CA THR A 112 6.93 12.69 -5.51
C THR A 112 5.86 11.66 -5.15
N ILE A 113 4.90 11.43 -6.04
CA ILE A 113 3.80 10.47 -5.83
C ILE A 113 4.25 9.00 -5.75
N VAL A 114 5.50 8.71 -6.18
CA VAL A 114 6.11 7.38 -6.11
C VAL A 114 6.94 7.23 -4.83
N ARG A 115 7.49 8.32 -4.30
CA ARG A 115 8.42 8.32 -3.16
C ARG A 115 7.75 8.59 -1.82
N GLU A 116 6.70 9.39 -1.80
CA GLU A 116 6.04 9.85 -0.58
C GLU A 116 4.72 9.11 -0.33
N GLU A 117 4.29 9.08 0.91
CA GLU A 117 3.04 8.46 1.34
C GLU A 117 1.88 9.45 1.16
N ILE A 118 0.97 9.16 0.23
CA ILE A 118 -0.20 10.02 -0.06
C ILE A 118 -1.32 9.81 0.95
N PHE A 119 -1.48 8.58 1.43
CA PHE A 119 -2.55 8.16 2.36
C PHE A 119 -3.95 8.48 1.82
N GLY A 120 -4.23 8.00 0.61
CA GLY A 120 -5.47 8.25 -0.12
C GLY A 120 -5.63 7.30 -1.31
N PRO A 121 -6.74 7.39 -2.06
CA PRO A 121 -7.06 6.47 -3.15
C PRO A 121 -6.23 6.74 -4.41
N VAL A 122 -4.91 6.79 -4.27
CA VAL A 122 -3.98 7.09 -5.36
C VAL A 122 -2.93 5.99 -5.45
N THR A 123 -2.71 5.46 -6.63
CA THR A 123 -1.67 4.47 -6.91
C THR A 123 -0.93 4.77 -8.21
N ALA A 124 0.32 4.35 -8.30
CA ALA A 124 1.17 4.53 -9.47
C ALA A 124 1.60 3.17 -10.04
N ILE A 125 1.53 3.00 -11.35
CA ILE A 125 1.98 1.79 -12.05
C ILE A 125 3.40 2.00 -12.58
N LEU A 126 4.32 1.14 -12.15
CA LEU A 126 5.73 1.14 -12.58
C LEU A 126 6.04 -0.15 -13.35
N PRO A 127 6.55 -0.04 -14.57
CA PRO A 127 7.04 -1.21 -15.30
C PRO A 127 8.42 -1.65 -14.79
N ALA A 128 8.68 -2.97 -14.79
CA ALA A 128 9.98 -3.55 -14.53
C ALA A 128 10.37 -4.53 -15.64
N ASP A 129 11.64 -4.58 -16.01
CA ASP A 129 12.16 -5.44 -17.08
C ASP A 129 12.64 -6.81 -16.56
N SER A 130 12.84 -6.91 -15.22
CA SER A 130 13.21 -8.15 -14.55
C SER A 130 12.58 -8.23 -13.15
N ASP A 131 12.59 -9.44 -12.58
CA ASP A 131 12.13 -9.65 -11.20
C ASP A 131 13.06 -8.93 -10.20
N GLU A 132 14.36 -8.88 -10.47
CA GLU A 132 15.35 -8.17 -9.65
C GLU A 132 15.13 -6.66 -9.67
N GLU A 133 14.81 -6.09 -10.81
CA GLU A 133 14.44 -4.68 -10.94
C GLU A 133 13.14 -4.39 -10.19
N ALA A 134 12.14 -5.26 -10.30
CA ALA A 134 10.88 -5.10 -9.56
C ALA A 134 11.11 -5.05 -8.05
N VAL A 135 11.97 -5.94 -7.51
CA VAL A 135 12.35 -5.92 -6.10
C VAL A 135 13.15 -4.66 -5.75
N GLY A 136 14.03 -4.23 -6.65
CA GLY A 136 14.78 -2.96 -6.50
C GLY A 136 13.83 -1.77 -6.37
N LEU A 137 12.88 -1.62 -7.29
CA LEU A 137 11.85 -0.59 -7.28
C LEU A 137 10.98 -0.67 -6.02
N ALA A 138 10.55 -1.86 -5.61
CA ALA A 138 9.78 -2.05 -4.40
C ALA A 138 10.54 -1.58 -3.16
N ASN A 139 11.83 -1.81 -3.11
CA ASN A 139 12.71 -1.41 -2.01
C ASN A 139 13.17 0.06 -2.07
N ALA A 140 13.00 0.74 -3.20
CA ALA A 140 13.43 2.13 -3.42
C ALA A 140 12.46 3.15 -2.78
N THR A 141 12.22 3.03 -1.49
CA THR A 141 11.38 3.92 -0.69
C THR A 141 11.95 4.05 0.72
N ALA A 142 11.64 5.15 1.39
CA ALA A 142 11.97 5.35 2.80
C ALA A 142 11.10 4.48 3.74
N TYR A 143 10.02 3.90 3.24
CA TYR A 143 9.07 3.09 4.00
C TYR A 143 9.30 1.59 3.84
N GLY A 144 8.71 0.80 4.72
CA GLY A 144 8.83 -0.65 4.69
C GLY A 144 7.84 -1.35 5.63
N LEU A 145 6.56 -0.99 5.59
CA LEU A 145 5.55 -1.63 6.42
C LEU A 145 5.03 -2.92 5.77
N GLN A 146 4.49 -2.79 4.56
CA GLN A 146 3.81 -3.85 3.84
C GLN A 146 4.30 -3.95 2.39
N ALA A 147 4.43 -5.19 1.90
CA ALA A 147 4.58 -5.50 0.49
C ALA A 147 3.69 -6.68 0.10
N THR A 148 3.21 -6.68 -1.14
CA THR A 148 2.42 -7.77 -1.70
C THR A 148 3.12 -8.31 -2.95
N LEU A 149 3.26 -9.62 -3.04
CA LEU A 149 3.91 -10.33 -4.14
C LEU A 149 2.94 -11.34 -4.74
N PHE A 150 2.83 -11.36 -6.07
CA PHE A 150 2.05 -12.36 -6.81
C PHE A 150 2.95 -13.20 -7.69
N THR A 151 2.93 -14.51 -7.50
CA THR A 151 3.67 -15.49 -8.30
C THR A 151 3.10 -16.89 -8.13
N GLU A 152 3.13 -17.71 -9.18
CA GLU A 152 2.80 -19.13 -9.14
C GLU A 152 4.03 -20.01 -8.82
N ASP A 153 5.23 -19.43 -8.89
CA ASP A 153 6.49 -20.11 -8.60
C ASP A 153 6.83 -19.99 -7.11
N VAL A 154 6.78 -21.11 -6.39
CA VAL A 154 7.08 -21.16 -4.95
C VAL A 154 8.52 -20.75 -4.63
N THR A 155 9.48 -21.03 -5.53
CA THR A 155 10.89 -20.64 -5.36
C THR A 155 11.03 -19.12 -5.43
N LYS A 156 10.37 -18.48 -6.39
CA LYS A 156 10.30 -17.03 -6.50
C LYS A 156 9.57 -16.41 -5.30
N ALA A 157 8.49 -17.03 -4.84
CA ALA A 157 7.76 -16.58 -3.66
C ALA A 157 8.70 -16.43 -2.45
N HIS A 158 9.45 -17.48 -2.13
CA HIS A 158 10.38 -17.44 -1.00
C HIS A 158 11.58 -16.52 -1.25
N LYS A 159 12.17 -16.54 -2.46
CA LYS A 159 13.32 -15.70 -2.82
C LYS A 159 12.98 -14.21 -2.65
N TYR A 160 11.89 -13.78 -3.26
CA TYR A 160 11.55 -12.36 -3.33
C TYR A 160 10.85 -11.86 -2.06
N ALA A 161 10.07 -12.69 -1.37
CA ALA A 161 9.53 -12.31 -0.06
C ALA A 161 10.65 -11.98 0.94
N ARG A 162 11.77 -12.70 0.92
CA ARG A 162 12.95 -12.41 1.75
C ARG A 162 13.74 -11.18 1.29
N ALA A 163 13.72 -10.87 -0.01
CA ALA A 163 14.43 -9.74 -0.58
C ALA A 163 13.70 -8.40 -0.40
N LEU A 164 12.37 -8.43 -0.22
CA LEU A 164 11.56 -7.26 0.04
C LEU A 164 11.81 -6.73 1.46
N LYS A 165 12.15 -5.44 1.56
CA LYS A 165 12.46 -4.76 2.82
C LYS A 165 11.19 -4.19 3.46
N ALA A 166 10.25 -5.06 3.80
CA ALA A 166 9.00 -4.74 4.47
C ALA A 166 8.82 -5.67 5.68
N GLY A 167 8.17 -5.16 6.72
CA GLY A 167 7.91 -5.92 7.94
C GLY A 167 6.89 -7.03 7.75
N THR A 168 5.93 -6.85 6.83
CA THR A 168 4.99 -7.87 6.39
C THR A 168 5.07 -8.04 4.88
N VAL A 169 5.15 -9.26 4.40
CA VAL A 169 5.07 -9.59 2.98
C VAL A 169 3.97 -10.62 2.77
N SER A 170 2.94 -10.22 2.03
CA SER A 170 1.84 -11.10 1.64
C SER A 170 2.12 -11.70 0.26
N VAL A 171 1.94 -13.01 0.12
CA VAL A 171 2.13 -13.70 -1.16
C VAL A 171 0.79 -14.21 -1.67
N ASN A 172 0.43 -13.83 -2.88
CA ASN A 172 -0.83 -14.17 -3.55
C ASN A 172 -2.11 -13.77 -2.80
N CYS A 173 -1.99 -12.80 -1.89
CA CYS A 173 -3.10 -12.22 -1.15
C CYS A 173 -2.74 -10.79 -0.69
N PHE A 174 -3.74 -10.06 -0.22
CA PHE A 174 -3.52 -8.84 0.55
C PHE A 174 -3.99 -9.11 1.98
N SER A 175 -3.07 -9.12 2.93
CA SER A 175 -3.33 -9.40 4.34
C SER A 175 -2.24 -8.82 5.22
N GLU A 176 -2.62 -8.36 6.40
CA GLU A 176 -1.71 -7.94 7.47
C GLU A 176 -1.39 -9.08 8.45
N GLY A 177 -1.73 -10.33 8.07
CA GLY A 177 -1.73 -11.46 8.98
C GLY A 177 -2.92 -11.42 9.96
N ASP A 178 -2.83 -12.17 11.03
CA ASP A 178 -3.81 -12.20 12.11
C ASP A 178 -3.19 -11.73 13.45
N ASN A 179 -3.96 -11.82 14.53
CA ASN A 179 -3.51 -11.36 15.85
C ASN A 179 -2.36 -12.19 16.45
N THR A 180 -2.02 -13.33 15.86
CA THR A 180 -0.91 -14.20 16.32
C THR A 180 0.40 -13.90 15.59
N THR A 181 0.36 -13.10 14.51
CA THR A 181 1.52 -12.74 13.71
C THR A 181 2.04 -11.36 14.06
N PRO A 182 3.36 -11.18 14.28
CA PRO A 182 3.94 -9.87 14.56
C PRO A 182 3.70 -8.90 13.40
N PHE A 183 3.27 -7.68 13.71
CA PHE A 183 3.06 -6.61 12.75
C PHE A 183 3.93 -5.40 13.10
N GLY A 184 4.66 -4.87 12.13
CA GLY A 184 5.49 -3.68 12.31
C GLY A 184 6.38 -3.43 11.11
N GLY A 185 6.83 -2.18 10.95
CA GLY A 185 7.56 -1.73 9.78
C GLY A 185 9.08 -1.84 9.89
N TYR A 186 9.71 -1.72 8.74
CA TYR A 186 11.13 -1.46 8.56
C TYR A 186 11.34 0.01 8.18
N LYS A 187 12.56 0.48 8.20
CA LYS A 187 12.96 1.84 7.81
C LYS A 187 12.15 2.90 8.59
N LEU A 188 11.57 3.92 7.92
CA LEU A 188 10.74 4.93 8.58
C LEU A 188 9.39 4.40 9.07
N SER A 189 8.96 3.23 8.63
CA SER A 189 7.71 2.61 9.08
C SER A 189 7.81 1.91 10.43
N GLY A 190 9.00 1.82 11.03
CA GLY A 190 9.18 1.23 12.36
C GLY A 190 10.64 1.02 12.72
N PHE A 191 10.94 1.08 14.02
CA PHE A 191 12.30 0.97 14.58
C PHE A 191 12.50 -0.24 15.48
N GLY A 192 11.70 -1.30 15.30
CA GLY A 192 11.90 -2.60 15.97
C GLY A 192 10.71 -3.13 16.76
N GLY A 193 9.82 -2.26 17.28
CA GLY A 193 8.59 -2.70 17.94
C GLY A 193 7.67 -3.49 17.00
N LYS A 194 6.94 -4.43 17.58
CA LYS A 194 5.95 -5.23 16.85
C LYS A 194 4.62 -5.20 17.58
N ASP A 195 3.55 -4.83 16.86
CA ASP A 195 2.19 -5.04 17.30
C ASP A 195 1.76 -6.47 16.97
N LYS A 196 0.76 -6.97 17.67
CA LYS A 196 0.25 -8.34 17.54
C LYS A 196 1.30 -9.39 17.90
N GLY A 197 0.89 -10.65 17.95
CA GLY A 197 1.75 -11.76 18.35
C GLY A 197 2.25 -11.65 19.80
N ARG A 198 3.20 -12.50 20.16
CA ARG A 198 3.84 -12.48 21.47
C ARG A 198 4.78 -11.27 21.62
N GLU A 199 5.36 -10.82 20.54
CA GLU A 199 6.31 -9.74 20.44
C GLU A 199 5.70 -8.38 20.83
N SER A 200 4.37 -8.26 20.79
CA SER A 200 3.69 -7.05 21.24
C SER A 200 3.89 -6.75 22.74
N HIS A 201 4.08 -7.79 23.54
CA HIS A 201 4.33 -7.62 24.98
C HIS A 201 5.65 -6.88 25.27
N ASP A 202 6.65 -7.05 24.42
CA ASP A 202 7.98 -6.45 24.58
C ASP A 202 7.92 -4.92 24.55
N GLN A 203 6.91 -4.35 23.89
CA GLN A 203 6.70 -2.89 23.81
C GLN A 203 6.15 -2.28 25.10
N TYR A 204 5.58 -3.09 25.99
CA TYR A 204 4.95 -2.66 27.24
C TYR A 204 5.72 -3.12 28.48
N THR A 205 6.86 -3.77 28.31
CA THR A 205 7.66 -4.36 29.38
C THR A 205 9.11 -3.98 29.25
N GLU A 206 9.80 -3.93 30.42
CA GLU A 206 11.26 -3.75 30.47
C GLU A 206 11.89 -4.94 31.22
N THR A 207 12.96 -5.50 30.65
CA THR A 207 13.72 -6.55 31.27
C THR A 207 14.61 -5.97 32.35
N LYS A 208 14.49 -6.50 33.59
CA LYS A 208 15.34 -6.14 34.75
C LYS A 208 16.00 -7.39 35.31
N THR A 209 17.31 -7.36 35.47
CA THR A 209 18.05 -8.40 36.17
C THR A 209 18.19 -8.03 37.66
N ILE A 210 17.81 -8.95 38.54
CA ILE A 210 18.03 -8.85 39.97
C ILE A 210 18.96 -10.00 40.35
N PHE A 211 20.15 -9.66 40.83
CA PHE A 211 21.09 -10.64 41.37
C PHE A 211 21.11 -10.53 42.90
N LEU A 212 20.79 -11.60 43.60
CA LEU A 212 20.72 -11.66 45.05
C LEU A 212 21.71 -12.69 45.55
N ASN A 213 22.71 -12.25 46.35
CA ASN A 213 23.59 -13.14 47.07
C ASN A 213 23.06 -13.31 48.50
N LEU A 214 22.77 -14.53 48.90
CA LEU A 214 22.28 -14.90 50.24
C LEU A 214 23.37 -15.49 51.12
N ASP A 215 24.59 -15.70 50.61
CA ASP A 215 25.74 -16.14 51.40
C ASP A 215 26.22 -14.98 52.27
N ARG A 216 26.13 -15.13 53.58
CA ARG A 216 26.63 -14.22 54.58
C ARG A 216 27.93 -14.76 55.18
#